data_9f8535935606993d4c5e04db71345efd
#
_entry.id   9f8535935606993d4c5e04db71345efd
#
_cell.length_a   1.000
_cell.length_b   1.000
_cell.length_c   1.000
_cell.angle_alpha   90.00
_cell.angle_beta   90.00
_cell.angle_gamma   90.00
#
_symmetry.space_group_name_H-M   'P 1'
#
loop_
_entity.id
_entity.type
_entity.pdbx_description
1 polymer ?
#
loop_
_entity_poly.entity_id
_entity_poly.type
_entity_poly.pdbx_seq_one_letter_code
_entity_poly.pdbx_strand_id
1 'polypeptide(L)'
;KALAVNLSDLAACGAKPVAFTLALALPRVDEGFLAGLAQGLFDLADAHGIGLVGGDTTAGPLNLCITVFGEVPPGQALRRDGARAGDALWVSHPPGGGLGDARLALEVFRGTRALPGEAFAALRPALECPQPRVALGLALRGIASAAIDLSDGLAGDLGHVLARSGV
;
A
#
# COMPACT_ATOMS: atom_id res chain seq x y z
N LYS A 1 -7.74 2.90 -2.93
CA LYS A 1 -6.27 3.00 -3.08
C LYS A 1 -5.62 3.75 -1.92
N ALA A 2 -6.06 4.97 -1.59
CA ALA A 2 -5.41 5.80 -0.55
C ALA A 2 -5.19 5.04 0.77
N LEU A 3 -6.20 4.35 1.30
CA LEU A 3 -6.05 3.52 2.49
C LEU A 3 -5.18 2.27 2.24
N ALA A 4 -5.30 1.65 1.06
CA ALA A 4 -4.59 0.41 0.75
C ALA A 4 -3.06 0.57 0.77
N VAL A 5 -2.53 1.67 0.23
CA VAL A 5 -1.08 1.92 0.26
C VAL A 5 -0.56 2.13 1.68
N ASN A 6 -1.32 2.82 2.53
CA ASN A 6 -0.98 2.98 3.94
C ASN A 6 -1.04 1.65 4.73
N LEU A 7 -1.99 0.78 4.42
CA LEU A 7 -2.03 -0.57 4.99
C LEU A 7 -0.87 -1.43 4.51
N SER A 8 -0.35 -1.19 3.30
CA SER A 8 0.86 -1.83 2.79
C SER A 8 2.09 -1.47 3.63
N ASP A 9 2.23 -0.20 4.04
CA ASP A 9 3.30 0.23 4.95
C ASP A 9 3.23 -0.52 6.29
N LEU A 10 2.04 -0.65 6.86
CA LEU A 10 1.85 -1.43 8.09
C LEU A 10 2.18 -2.92 7.89
N ALA A 11 1.79 -3.49 6.75
CA ALA A 11 2.15 -4.87 6.40
C ALA A 11 3.66 -5.06 6.31
N ALA A 12 4.38 -4.13 5.66
CA ALA A 12 5.83 -4.15 5.55
C ALA A 12 6.54 -4.07 6.91
N CYS A 13 5.93 -3.40 7.89
CA CYS A 13 6.42 -3.34 9.27
C CYS A 13 6.01 -4.58 10.11
N GLY A 14 5.21 -5.50 9.55
CA GLY A 14 4.60 -6.58 10.31
C GLY A 14 3.60 -6.06 11.35
N ALA A 15 3.00 -4.89 11.17
CA ALA A 15 2.09 -4.29 12.12
C ALA A 15 0.66 -4.78 11.91
N LYS A 16 -0.04 -5.06 13.02
CA LYS A 16 -1.49 -5.25 13.01
C LYS A 16 -2.16 -3.88 12.90
N PRO A 17 -2.92 -3.61 11.84
CA PRO A 17 -3.67 -2.36 11.74
C PRO A 17 -4.68 -2.21 12.89
N VAL A 18 -4.85 -0.98 13.40
CA VAL A 18 -5.76 -0.67 14.53
C VAL A 18 -6.76 0.39 14.13
N ALA A 19 -6.30 1.49 13.60
CA ALA A 19 -7.13 2.65 13.28
C ALA A 19 -6.47 3.53 12.21
N PHE A 20 -7.22 4.52 11.72
CA PHE A 20 -6.68 5.55 10.85
C PHE A 20 -7.38 6.89 11.05
N THR A 21 -6.74 7.95 10.60
CA THR A 21 -7.33 9.28 10.46
C THR A 21 -7.31 9.73 9.01
N LEU A 22 -8.23 10.62 8.63
CA LEU A 22 -8.32 11.20 7.29
C LEU A 22 -8.34 12.72 7.37
N ALA A 23 -7.33 13.37 6.81
CA ALA A 23 -7.39 14.79 6.48
C ALA A 23 -7.76 14.93 4.99
N LEU A 24 -8.90 15.55 4.73
CA LEU A 24 -9.48 15.70 3.40
C LEU A 24 -9.61 17.17 3.05
N ALA A 25 -9.02 17.59 1.93
CA ALA A 25 -9.29 18.90 1.36
C ALA A 25 -10.05 18.73 0.04
N LEU A 26 -11.09 19.55 -0.16
CA LEU A 26 -11.95 19.52 -1.33
C LEU A 26 -12.09 20.90 -1.96
N PRO A 27 -12.04 21.03 -3.29
CA PRO A 27 -12.28 22.31 -3.98
C PRO A 27 -13.76 22.72 -3.94
N ARG A 28 -14.65 21.75 -3.79
CA ARG A 28 -16.11 21.92 -3.67
C ARG A 28 -16.72 20.67 -3.05
N VAL A 29 -17.90 20.80 -2.49
CA VAL A 29 -18.68 19.65 -2.05
C VAL A 29 -19.26 18.95 -3.28
N ASP A 30 -19.02 17.65 -3.37
CA ASP A 30 -19.53 16.74 -4.40
C ASP A 30 -20.01 15.48 -3.69
N GLU A 31 -21.31 15.35 -3.52
CA GLU A 31 -21.92 14.24 -2.78
C GLU A 31 -21.66 12.88 -3.42
N GLY A 32 -21.65 12.81 -4.76
CA GLY A 32 -21.36 11.57 -5.48
C GLY A 32 -19.92 11.10 -5.28
N PHE A 33 -18.97 12.04 -5.35
CA PHE A 33 -17.57 11.76 -5.05
C PHE A 33 -17.37 11.31 -3.59
N LEU A 34 -18.00 12.04 -2.64
CA LEU A 34 -17.87 11.71 -1.21
C LEU A 34 -18.49 10.35 -0.87
N ALA A 35 -19.65 10.03 -1.44
CA ALA A 35 -20.29 8.72 -1.25
C ALA A 35 -19.41 7.58 -1.78
N GLY A 36 -18.86 7.71 -2.99
CA GLY A 36 -17.95 6.73 -3.56
C GLY A 36 -16.63 6.60 -2.79
N LEU A 37 -16.06 7.72 -2.34
CA LEU A 37 -14.87 7.73 -1.49
C LEU A 37 -15.13 7.00 -0.16
N ALA A 38 -16.22 7.34 0.52
CA ALA A 38 -16.61 6.72 1.78
C ALA A 38 -16.85 5.21 1.62
N GLN A 39 -17.60 4.81 0.58
CA GLN A 39 -17.85 3.40 0.30
C GLN A 39 -16.54 2.62 0.15
N GLY A 40 -15.65 3.05 -0.76
CA GLY A 40 -14.40 2.34 -1.00
C GLY A 40 -13.43 2.40 0.18
N LEU A 41 -13.49 3.46 1.01
CA LEU A 41 -12.68 3.59 2.22
C LEU A 41 -13.14 2.61 3.29
N PHE A 42 -14.46 2.55 3.56
CA PHE A 42 -15.02 1.71 4.61
C PHE A 42 -15.06 0.24 4.22
N ASP A 43 -15.32 -0.11 2.95
CA ASP A 43 -15.20 -1.50 2.50
C ASP A 43 -13.81 -2.09 2.80
N LEU A 44 -12.76 -1.31 2.56
CA LEU A 44 -11.41 -1.76 2.86
C LEU A 44 -11.10 -1.73 4.37
N ALA A 45 -11.60 -0.73 5.08
CA ALA A 45 -11.43 -0.62 6.54
C ALA A 45 -12.08 -1.81 7.25
N ASP A 46 -13.30 -2.17 6.88
CA ASP A 46 -14.05 -3.30 7.43
C ASP A 46 -13.35 -4.63 7.12
N ALA A 47 -12.84 -4.80 5.88
CA ALA A 47 -12.09 -5.99 5.50
C ALA A 47 -10.81 -6.21 6.34
N HIS A 48 -10.24 -5.14 6.89
CA HIS A 48 -9.07 -5.20 7.77
C HIS A 48 -9.37 -4.96 9.25
N GLY A 49 -10.63 -4.79 9.62
CA GLY A 49 -11.08 -4.60 11.00
C GLY A 49 -10.55 -3.34 11.65
N ILE A 50 -10.42 -2.24 10.90
CA ILE A 50 -9.92 -0.95 11.40
C ILE A 50 -10.98 0.13 11.30
N GLY A 51 -10.92 1.13 12.20
CA GLY A 51 -11.86 2.24 12.23
C GLY A 51 -11.24 3.59 11.86
N LEU A 52 -12.04 4.46 11.22
CA LEU A 52 -11.75 5.87 11.13
C LEU A 52 -12.02 6.52 12.48
N VAL A 53 -10.97 7.00 13.15
CA VAL A 53 -11.07 7.52 14.53
C VAL A 53 -10.99 9.04 14.62
N GLY A 54 -10.74 9.72 13.50
CA GLY A 54 -10.68 11.18 13.46
C GLY A 54 -10.15 11.71 12.14
N GLY A 55 -9.93 13.02 12.11
CA GLY A 55 -9.44 13.73 10.94
C GLY A 55 -10.03 15.10 10.84
N ASP A 56 -9.92 15.70 9.66
CA ASP A 56 -10.46 17.02 9.36
C ASP A 56 -10.87 17.11 7.90
N THR A 57 -11.83 18.01 7.60
CA THR A 57 -12.25 18.31 6.24
C THR A 57 -12.21 19.82 6.00
N THR A 58 -11.46 20.24 5.00
CA THR A 58 -11.22 21.64 4.69
C THR A 58 -11.51 21.97 3.23
N ALA A 59 -11.67 23.24 2.92
CA ALA A 59 -11.73 23.73 1.55
C ALA A 59 -10.30 23.91 1.00
N GLY A 60 -10.06 23.40 -0.22
CA GLY A 60 -8.76 23.52 -0.89
C GLY A 60 -8.66 22.61 -2.11
N PRO A 61 -7.53 22.58 -2.79
CA PRO A 61 -7.29 21.57 -3.83
C PRO A 61 -7.52 20.17 -3.29
N LEU A 62 -8.01 19.25 -4.14
CA LEU A 62 -8.26 17.86 -3.73
C LEU A 62 -7.00 17.24 -3.15
N ASN A 63 -7.06 16.89 -1.88
CA ASN A 63 -6.00 16.21 -1.17
C ASN A 63 -6.60 15.21 -0.17
N LEU A 64 -6.07 13.99 -0.17
CA LEU A 64 -6.37 12.96 0.81
C LEU A 64 -5.08 12.59 1.52
N CYS A 65 -5.00 12.86 2.81
CA CYS A 65 -3.91 12.44 3.67
C CYS A 65 -4.45 11.49 4.74
N ILE A 66 -3.97 10.25 4.70
CA ILE A 66 -4.35 9.21 5.66
C ILE A 66 -3.15 8.93 6.56
N THR A 67 -3.39 8.90 7.86
CA THR A 67 -2.43 8.39 8.85
C THR A 67 -2.99 7.10 9.42
N VAL A 68 -2.26 6.01 9.30
CA VAL A 68 -2.62 4.71 9.86
C VAL A 68 -1.88 4.43 11.15
N PHE A 69 -2.52 3.73 12.06
CA PHE A 69 -1.96 3.26 13.32
C PHE A 69 -1.96 1.75 13.35
N GLY A 70 -0.85 1.17 13.75
CA GLY A 70 -0.70 -0.29 13.89
C GLY A 70 0.08 -0.66 15.13
N GLU A 71 -0.06 -1.91 15.55
CA GLU A 71 0.60 -2.47 16.71
C GLU A 71 1.57 -3.58 16.31
N VAL A 72 2.75 -3.55 16.92
CA VAL A 72 3.76 -4.61 16.80
C VAL A 72 4.24 -4.96 18.20
N PRO A 73 4.31 -6.25 18.57
CA PRO A 73 4.93 -6.64 19.82
C PRO A 73 6.39 -6.13 19.90
N PRO A 74 6.87 -5.75 21.08
CA PRO A 74 8.22 -5.26 21.24
C PRO A 74 9.27 -6.21 20.62
N GLY A 75 10.16 -5.64 19.80
CA GLY A 75 11.23 -6.38 19.13
C GLY A 75 10.82 -7.22 17.92
N GLN A 76 9.54 -7.23 17.50
CA GLN A 76 9.05 -8.03 16.39
C GLN A 76 8.75 -7.21 15.12
N ALA A 77 9.03 -5.92 15.12
CA ALA A 77 8.85 -5.10 13.92
C ALA A 77 9.76 -5.61 12.79
N LEU A 78 9.18 -5.81 11.63
CA LEU A 78 9.96 -6.01 10.41
C LEU A 78 10.60 -4.68 10.03
N ARG A 79 11.89 -4.73 9.73
CA ARG A 79 12.69 -3.53 9.44
C ARG A 79 13.35 -3.71 8.09
N ARG A 80 13.83 -2.63 7.51
CA ARG A 80 14.57 -2.66 6.24
C ARG A 80 16.08 -2.76 6.39
N ASP A 81 16.58 -2.85 7.62
CA ASP A 81 18.01 -2.81 7.97
C ASP A 81 18.54 -4.14 8.55
N GLY A 82 17.81 -5.23 8.36
CA GLY A 82 18.19 -6.55 8.89
C GLY A 82 18.63 -7.57 7.86
N ALA A 83 18.69 -7.23 6.56
CA ALA A 83 19.08 -8.14 5.51
C ALA A 83 20.58 -8.53 5.60
N ARG A 84 20.91 -9.72 5.17
CA ARG A 84 22.29 -10.27 5.21
C ARG A 84 22.66 -10.84 3.84
N ALA A 85 23.94 -10.78 3.50
CA ALA A 85 24.43 -11.46 2.31
C ALA A 85 24.11 -12.95 2.35
N GLY A 86 23.48 -13.45 1.31
CA GLY A 86 23.00 -14.84 1.21
C GLY A 86 21.52 -15.04 1.56
N ASP A 87 20.82 -14.01 2.05
CA ASP A 87 19.37 -14.10 2.26
C ASP A 87 18.64 -14.29 0.92
N ALA A 88 17.60 -15.13 0.91
CA ALA A 88 16.74 -15.31 -0.25
C ALA A 88 15.81 -14.12 -0.42
N LEU A 89 15.72 -13.56 -1.63
CA LEU A 89 14.81 -12.49 -1.97
C LEU A 89 13.45 -13.06 -2.39
N TRP A 90 12.41 -12.61 -1.71
CA TRP A 90 11.02 -12.96 -1.98
C TRP A 90 10.19 -11.74 -2.31
N VAL A 91 9.28 -11.88 -3.28
CA VAL A 91 8.29 -10.86 -3.63
C VAL A 91 6.91 -11.49 -3.61
N SER A 92 5.96 -10.80 -2.99
CA SER A 92 4.55 -11.22 -2.98
C SER A 92 3.71 -10.37 -3.94
N HIS A 93 2.79 -11.01 -4.62
CA HIS A 93 1.76 -10.34 -5.43
C HIS A 93 0.44 -11.14 -5.36
N PRO A 94 -0.72 -10.55 -5.70
CA PRO A 94 -1.98 -11.28 -5.82
C PRO A 94 -1.87 -12.40 -6.85
N PRO A 95 -2.66 -13.48 -6.73
CA PRO A 95 -2.76 -14.50 -7.77
C PRO A 95 -3.08 -13.86 -9.13
N GLY A 96 -2.33 -14.25 -10.17
CA GLY A 96 -2.47 -13.70 -11.52
C GLY A 96 -1.89 -12.32 -11.75
N GLY A 97 -1.37 -11.65 -10.70
CA GLY A 97 -0.65 -10.38 -10.81
C GLY A 97 0.86 -10.57 -10.96
N GLY A 98 1.56 -9.49 -11.27
CA GLY A 98 3.01 -9.47 -11.43
C GLY A 98 3.66 -8.16 -11.00
N LEU A 99 4.98 -8.22 -10.87
CA LEU A 99 5.79 -7.02 -10.69
C LEU A 99 5.66 -6.11 -11.91
N GLY A 100 5.38 -4.83 -11.66
CA GLY A 100 5.27 -3.83 -12.71
C GLY A 100 3.86 -3.62 -13.27
N ASP A 101 2.87 -4.44 -12.91
CA ASP A 101 1.49 -4.32 -13.41
C ASP A 101 0.90 -2.94 -13.14
N ALA A 102 1.04 -2.42 -11.91
CA ALA A 102 0.57 -1.09 -11.55
C ALA A 102 1.29 0.01 -12.34
N ARG A 103 2.59 -0.14 -12.58
CA ARG A 103 3.37 0.80 -13.39
C ARG A 103 2.94 0.76 -14.85
N LEU A 104 2.74 -0.42 -15.41
CA LEU A 104 2.30 -0.56 -16.80
C LEU A 104 0.89 0.02 -16.98
N ALA A 105 -0.02 -0.24 -16.04
CA ALA A 105 -1.34 0.39 -16.05
C ALA A 105 -1.26 1.92 -15.98
N LEU A 106 -0.36 2.48 -15.18
CA LEU A 106 -0.13 3.92 -15.10
C LEU A 106 0.38 4.50 -16.41
N GLU A 107 1.29 3.81 -17.10
CA GLU A 107 1.79 4.26 -18.42
C GLU A 107 0.69 4.28 -19.49
N VAL A 108 -0.25 3.33 -19.42
CA VAL A 108 -1.44 3.35 -20.29
C VAL A 108 -2.34 4.54 -19.97
N PHE A 109 -2.61 4.82 -18.68
CA PHE A 109 -3.37 6.01 -18.28
C PHE A 109 -2.73 7.32 -18.72
N ARG A 110 -1.41 7.39 -18.72
CA ARG A 110 -0.64 8.56 -19.18
C ARG A 110 -0.57 8.67 -20.71
N GLY A 111 -1.04 7.66 -21.45
CA GLY A 111 -0.95 7.61 -22.91
C GLY A 111 0.47 7.36 -23.44
N THR A 112 1.42 6.98 -22.59
CA THR A 112 2.81 6.67 -22.99
C THR A 112 2.96 5.23 -23.52
N ARG A 113 1.98 4.38 -23.23
CA ARG A 113 1.88 3.00 -23.71
C ARG A 113 0.46 2.70 -24.18
N ALA A 114 0.34 1.83 -25.18
CA ALA A 114 -0.94 1.28 -25.62
C ALA A 114 -0.95 -0.23 -25.37
N LEU A 115 -2.08 -0.72 -24.89
CA LEU A 115 -2.34 -2.16 -24.69
C LEU A 115 -3.72 -2.51 -25.24
N PRO A 116 -3.96 -3.77 -25.64
CA PRO A 116 -5.31 -4.27 -25.87
C PRO A 116 -6.19 -4.07 -24.63
N GLY A 117 -7.47 -3.76 -24.84
CA GLY A 117 -8.41 -3.45 -23.76
C GLY A 117 -8.48 -4.51 -22.66
N GLU A 118 -8.46 -5.80 -23.04
CA GLU A 118 -8.45 -6.92 -22.10
C GLU A 118 -7.18 -6.97 -21.25
N ALA A 119 -6.02 -6.74 -21.87
CA ALA A 119 -4.75 -6.69 -21.13
C ALA A 119 -4.72 -5.51 -20.15
N PHE A 120 -5.22 -4.34 -20.58
CA PHE A 120 -5.33 -3.19 -19.67
C PHE A 120 -6.31 -3.46 -18.52
N ALA A 121 -7.47 -4.05 -18.79
CA ALA A 121 -8.45 -4.41 -17.77
C ALA A 121 -7.87 -5.37 -16.71
N ALA A 122 -7.01 -6.30 -17.11
CA ALA A 122 -6.31 -7.21 -16.19
C ALA A 122 -5.29 -6.50 -15.28
N LEU A 123 -4.59 -5.49 -15.80
CA LEU A 123 -3.55 -4.75 -15.06
C LEU A 123 -4.10 -3.65 -14.16
N ARG A 124 -5.21 -3.04 -14.56
CA ARG A 124 -5.81 -1.87 -13.92
C ARG A 124 -6.05 -2.03 -12.40
N PRO A 125 -6.53 -3.18 -11.89
CA PRO A 125 -6.72 -3.38 -10.45
C PRO A 125 -5.44 -3.23 -9.63
N ALA A 126 -4.27 -3.59 -10.17
CA ALA A 126 -3.00 -3.42 -9.46
C ALA A 126 -2.69 -1.94 -9.16
N LEU A 127 -3.11 -1.02 -10.05
CA LEU A 127 -2.94 0.42 -9.84
C LEU A 127 -4.04 1.03 -8.97
N GLU A 128 -5.29 0.67 -9.21
CA GLU A 128 -6.45 1.35 -8.60
C GLU A 128 -6.84 0.75 -7.26
N CYS A 129 -6.74 -0.57 -7.12
CA CYS A 129 -7.19 -1.34 -5.97
C CYS A 129 -6.09 -2.28 -5.46
N PRO A 130 -4.88 -1.76 -5.12
CA PRO A 130 -3.81 -2.61 -4.61
C PRO A 130 -4.27 -3.35 -3.35
N GLN A 131 -3.81 -4.59 -3.20
CA GLN A 131 -4.19 -5.45 -2.07
C GLN A 131 -3.09 -5.45 -1.02
N PRO A 132 -3.29 -4.81 0.16
CA PRO A 132 -2.30 -4.80 1.23
C PRO A 132 -2.09 -6.20 1.79
N ARG A 133 -0.84 -6.59 1.99
CA ARG A 133 -0.43 -7.93 2.43
C ARG A 133 -0.34 -8.06 3.95
N VAL A 134 -1.33 -7.53 4.67
CA VAL A 134 -1.32 -7.47 6.15
C VAL A 134 -1.12 -8.84 6.77
N ALA A 135 -1.89 -9.85 6.35
CA ALA A 135 -1.76 -11.21 6.88
C ALA A 135 -0.35 -11.80 6.66
N LEU A 136 0.25 -11.55 5.49
CA LEU A 136 1.61 -11.97 5.20
C LEU A 136 2.61 -11.24 6.10
N GLY A 137 2.50 -9.92 6.24
CA GLY A 137 3.37 -9.15 7.12
C GLY A 137 3.35 -9.66 8.57
N LEU A 138 2.17 -9.97 9.08
CA LEU A 138 2.02 -10.56 10.41
C LEU A 138 2.70 -11.94 10.51
N ALA A 139 2.56 -12.78 9.49
CA ALA A 139 3.14 -14.12 9.46
C ALA A 139 4.68 -14.11 9.34
N LEU A 140 5.25 -13.05 8.78
CA LEU A 140 6.70 -12.93 8.58
C LEU A 140 7.47 -12.47 9.82
N ARG A 141 6.79 -12.08 10.89
CA ARG A 141 7.45 -11.71 12.16
C ARG A 141 8.32 -12.87 12.67
N GLY A 142 9.58 -12.57 12.98
CA GLY A 142 10.55 -13.57 13.44
C GLY A 142 11.03 -14.54 12.35
N ILE A 143 10.58 -14.38 11.11
CA ILE A 143 11.00 -15.21 9.95
C ILE A 143 11.84 -14.37 8.99
N ALA A 144 11.30 -13.25 8.51
CA ALA A 144 12.01 -12.38 7.58
C ALA A 144 13.10 -11.57 8.31
N SER A 145 14.28 -11.52 7.72
CA SER A 145 15.40 -10.70 8.19
C SER A 145 15.18 -9.21 7.92
N ALA A 146 14.53 -8.88 6.80
CA ALA A 146 14.15 -7.54 6.41
C ALA A 146 12.87 -7.56 5.57
N ALA A 147 12.15 -6.45 5.55
CA ALA A 147 10.98 -6.25 4.70
C ALA A 147 10.81 -4.78 4.30
N ILE A 148 10.20 -4.58 3.15
CA ILE A 148 9.76 -3.29 2.62
C ILE A 148 8.54 -3.53 1.72
N ASP A 149 7.64 -2.58 1.63
CA ASP A 149 6.60 -2.58 0.58
C ASP A 149 7.21 -2.12 -0.76
N LEU A 150 6.57 -2.51 -1.86
CA LEU A 150 7.00 -2.11 -3.20
C LEU A 150 6.14 -0.94 -3.69
N SER A 151 6.67 0.26 -3.65
CA SER A 151 6.01 1.49 -4.06
C SER A 151 6.63 2.13 -5.31
N ASP A 152 7.96 2.16 -5.39
CA ASP A 152 8.70 2.79 -6.49
C ASP A 152 9.26 1.76 -7.49
N GLY A 153 9.17 0.50 -7.14
CA GLY A 153 9.62 -0.63 -7.95
C GLY A 153 10.76 -1.41 -7.31
N LEU A 154 10.85 -2.69 -7.68
CA LEU A 154 11.75 -3.65 -7.03
C LEU A 154 13.20 -3.14 -6.88
N ALA A 155 13.77 -2.56 -7.93
CA ALA A 155 15.16 -2.12 -7.89
C ALA A 155 15.39 -0.96 -6.90
N GLY A 156 14.46 0.00 -6.86
CA GLY A 156 14.53 1.13 -5.93
C GLY A 156 14.34 0.70 -4.49
N ASP A 157 13.25 -0.03 -4.23
CA ASP A 157 12.88 -0.44 -2.89
C ASP A 157 13.86 -1.46 -2.30
N LEU A 158 14.34 -2.42 -3.10
CA LEU A 158 15.43 -3.31 -2.70
C LEU A 158 16.72 -2.55 -2.40
N GLY A 159 17.04 -1.53 -3.21
CA GLY A 159 18.20 -0.66 -2.96
C GLY A 159 18.15 0.00 -1.58
N HIS A 160 16.97 0.39 -1.09
CA HIS A 160 16.81 0.89 0.27
C HIS A 160 17.10 -0.16 1.34
N VAL A 161 16.67 -1.41 1.12
CA VAL A 161 16.97 -2.52 2.05
C VAL A 161 18.47 -2.80 2.08
N LEU A 162 19.11 -2.90 0.92
CA LEU A 162 20.54 -3.17 0.80
C LEU A 162 21.37 -2.07 1.47
N ALA A 163 21.09 -0.82 1.13
CA ALA A 163 21.81 0.34 1.71
C ALA A 163 21.65 0.44 3.23
N ARG A 164 20.45 0.16 3.76
CA ARG A 164 20.20 0.21 5.21
C ARG A 164 20.80 -0.98 5.96
N SER A 165 20.92 -2.12 5.30
CA SER A 165 21.51 -3.34 5.87
C SER A 165 23.02 -3.40 5.72
N GLY A 166 23.62 -2.57 4.88
CA GLY A 166 25.06 -2.54 4.64
C GLY A 166 25.54 -3.72 3.78
N VAL A 167 24.73 -4.22 2.85
CA VAL A 167 25.00 -5.36 1.97
C VAL A 167 24.77 -5.00 0.51
#